data_9322c04103f10e69c9d658e641520153
#
_entry.id   9322c04103f10e69c9d658e641520153
#
_cell.length_a   1.000
_cell.length_b   1.000
_cell.length_c   1.000
_cell.angle_alpha   90.00
_cell.angle_beta   90.00
_cell.angle_gamma   90.00
#
_symmetry.space_group_name_H-M   'P 1'
#
loop_
_entity.id
_entity.type
_entity.pdbx_description
1 polymer ?
#
loop_
_entity_poly.entity_id
_entity_poly.type
_entity_poly.pdbx_seq_one_letter_code
_entity_poly.pdbx_strand_id
1 'polypeptide(L)'
;MQAALLRIPVAQWAAAADVPLGQIERCADMITAAKAMTVRVELGIQQGVNSTLNSYLEKLLIMLTGSFGRKGTNQLHSWLQPLWGNSPGQMFALT
;
A
#
# COMPACT_ATOMS: atom_id res chain seq x y z
N MET A 1 -12.32 15.66 5.97
CA MET A 1 -11.44 14.79 5.16
C MET A 1 -11.53 15.14 3.68
N GLN A 2 -12.68 15.06 3.02
CA GLN A 2 -12.84 15.33 1.58
C GLN A 2 -12.31 16.71 1.14
N ALA A 3 -12.63 17.79 1.87
CA ALA A 3 -12.13 19.13 1.57
C ALA A 3 -10.60 19.27 1.68
N ALA A 4 -9.95 18.49 2.51
CA ALA A 4 -8.49 18.47 2.62
C ALA A 4 -7.84 17.73 1.43
N LEU A 5 -8.45 16.63 0.97
CA LEU A 5 -7.96 15.89 -0.18
C LEU A 5 -8.05 16.68 -1.49
N LEU A 6 -9.09 17.49 -1.65
CA LEU A 6 -9.26 18.35 -2.84
C LEU A 6 -8.23 19.49 -2.95
N ARG A 7 -7.49 19.79 -1.87
CA ARG A 7 -6.44 20.82 -1.86
C ARG A 7 -5.05 20.28 -2.20
N ILE A 8 -4.93 18.98 -2.41
CA ILE A 8 -3.65 18.36 -2.70
C ILE A 8 -3.20 18.74 -4.12
N PRO A 9 -2.04 19.38 -4.29
CA PRO A 9 -1.53 19.79 -5.59
C PRO A 9 -0.91 18.59 -6.32
N VAL A 10 -1.74 17.64 -6.78
CA VAL A 10 -1.31 16.37 -7.38
C VAL A 10 -0.34 16.57 -8.53
N ALA A 11 -0.58 17.57 -9.39
CA ALA A 11 0.30 17.87 -10.52
C ALA A 11 1.71 18.28 -10.09
N GLN A 12 1.84 19.06 -9.01
CA GLN A 12 3.15 19.43 -8.48
C GLN A 12 3.88 18.24 -7.88
N TRP A 13 3.17 17.35 -7.21
CA TRP A 13 3.75 16.14 -6.63
C TRP A 13 4.14 15.12 -7.70
N ALA A 14 3.35 15.00 -8.75
CA ALA A 14 3.68 14.18 -9.92
C ALA A 14 4.98 14.68 -10.57
N ALA A 15 5.12 15.98 -10.77
CA ALA A 15 6.33 16.57 -11.32
C ALA A 15 7.55 16.38 -10.39
N ALA A 16 7.37 16.54 -9.08
CA ALA A 16 8.44 16.30 -8.10
C ALA A 16 8.89 14.83 -8.04
N ALA A 17 7.99 13.91 -8.32
CA ALA A 17 8.26 12.47 -8.37
C ALA A 17 8.77 12.01 -9.76
N ASP A 18 8.86 12.90 -10.73
CA ASP A 18 9.19 12.59 -12.13
C ASP A 18 8.25 11.52 -12.74
N VAL A 19 6.97 11.58 -12.37
CA VAL A 19 5.93 10.67 -12.86
C VAL A 19 4.91 11.45 -13.68
N PRO A 20 4.63 11.05 -14.93
CA PRO A 20 3.60 11.67 -15.74
C PRO A 20 2.22 11.61 -15.05
N LEU A 21 1.52 12.73 -14.96
CA LEU A 21 0.21 12.82 -14.31
C LEU A 21 -0.78 11.79 -14.87
N GLY A 22 -0.81 11.58 -16.18
CA GLY A 22 -1.67 10.59 -16.81
C GLY A 22 -1.37 9.13 -16.42
N GLN A 23 -0.19 8.82 -15.89
CA GLN A 23 0.07 7.49 -15.30
C GLN A 23 -0.58 7.37 -13.92
N ILE A 24 -0.53 8.43 -13.13
CA ILE A 24 -1.18 8.47 -11.82
C ILE A 24 -2.69 8.32 -11.98
N GLU A 25 -3.28 9.04 -12.92
CA GLU A 25 -4.71 8.96 -13.23
C GLU A 25 -5.12 7.56 -13.66
N ARG A 26 -4.38 6.95 -14.59
CA ARG A 26 -4.64 5.55 -15.00
C ARG A 26 -4.53 4.56 -13.85
N CYS A 27 -3.54 4.71 -12.97
CA CYS A 27 -3.44 3.89 -11.76
C CYS A 27 -4.65 4.07 -10.84
N ALA A 28 -5.11 5.29 -10.64
CA ALA A 28 -6.29 5.58 -9.84
C ALA A 28 -7.56 4.94 -10.45
N ASP A 29 -7.73 5.02 -11.77
CA ASP A 29 -8.84 4.38 -12.48
C ASP A 29 -8.80 2.85 -12.32
N MET A 30 -7.63 2.24 -12.49
CA MET A 30 -7.46 0.79 -12.30
C MET A 30 -7.79 0.36 -10.87
N ILE A 31 -7.34 1.12 -9.87
CA ILE A 31 -7.59 0.86 -8.45
C ILE A 31 -9.09 0.97 -8.14
N THR A 32 -9.75 2.00 -8.65
CA THR A 32 -11.18 2.23 -8.41
C THR A 32 -12.08 1.23 -9.14
N ALA A 33 -11.66 0.74 -10.29
CA ALA A 33 -12.36 -0.29 -11.04
C ALA A 33 -12.18 -1.71 -10.48
N ALA A 34 -11.15 -1.93 -9.65
CA ALA A 34 -10.83 -3.24 -9.11
C ALA A 34 -11.85 -3.71 -8.06
N LYS A 35 -12.30 -4.95 -8.16
CA LYS A 35 -13.20 -5.56 -7.16
C LYS A 35 -12.51 -5.81 -5.80
N ALA A 36 -11.21 -6.01 -5.83
CA ALA A 36 -10.37 -6.24 -4.66
C ALA A 36 -8.95 -5.77 -4.99
N MET A 37 -8.28 -5.19 -4.02
CA MET A 37 -6.92 -4.70 -4.15
C MET A 37 -6.09 -5.15 -2.97
N THR A 38 -4.85 -5.52 -3.23
CA THR A 38 -3.82 -5.69 -2.20
C THR A 38 -2.66 -4.77 -2.49
N VAL A 39 -2.06 -4.24 -1.45
CA VAL A 39 -0.85 -3.41 -1.54
C VAL A 39 0.26 -4.12 -0.81
N ARG A 40 1.41 -4.21 -1.45
CA ARG A 40 2.63 -4.71 -0.84
C ARG A 40 3.72 -3.65 -0.92
N VAL A 41 4.26 -3.30 0.22
CA VAL A 41 5.36 -2.35 0.35
C VAL A 41 6.62 -3.12 0.69
N GLU A 42 7.66 -2.90 -0.09
CA GLU A 42 8.94 -3.59 0.06
C GLU A 42 9.95 -2.75 0.86
N LEU A 43 11.06 -3.39 1.23
CA LEU A 43 12.10 -2.83 2.10
C LEU A 43 12.63 -1.47 1.62
N GLY A 44 12.76 -1.25 0.32
CA GLY A 44 13.25 0.01 -0.22
C GLY A 44 12.43 1.23 0.21
N ILE A 45 11.13 1.10 0.25
CA ILE A 45 10.23 2.16 0.74
C ILE A 45 10.29 2.26 2.27
N GLN A 46 10.39 1.13 2.96
CA GLN A 46 10.40 1.08 4.41
C GLN A 46 11.69 1.64 5.03
N GLN A 47 12.79 1.61 4.30
CA GLN A 47 14.08 2.15 4.75
C GLN A 47 14.29 3.63 4.39
N GLY A 48 13.35 4.25 3.69
CA GLY A 48 13.40 5.66 3.32
C GLY A 48 13.08 6.59 4.50
N VAL A 49 13.48 7.84 4.37
CA VAL A 49 13.24 8.89 5.39
C VAL A 49 11.76 9.11 5.69
N ASN A 50 10.87 8.78 4.77
CA ASN A 50 9.43 8.92 4.91
C ASN A 50 8.72 7.58 5.16
N SER A 51 9.39 6.58 5.73
CA SER A 51 8.85 5.23 5.90
C SER A 51 7.51 5.20 6.65
N THR A 52 7.38 5.98 7.72
CA THR A 52 6.13 6.08 8.49
C THR A 52 4.99 6.67 7.65
N LEU A 53 5.27 7.73 6.89
CA LEU A 53 4.28 8.34 5.99
C LEU A 53 3.85 7.35 4.89
N ASN A 54 4.79 6.65 4.31
CA ASN A 54 4.52 5.64 3.28
C ASN A 54 3.62 4.52 3.82
N SER A 55 3.92 4.02 5.02
CA SER A 55 3.09 3.02 5.69
C SER A 55 1.69 3.54 6.00
N TYR A 56 1.57 4.79 6.41
CA TYR A 56 0.28 5.43 6.61
C TYR A 56 -0.54 5.53 5.32
N LEU A 57 0.09 6.00 4.23
CA LEU A 57 -0.57 6.13 2.93
C LEU A 57 -0.99 4.78 2.36
N GLU A 58 -0.18 3.74 2.53
CA GLU A 58 -0.54 2.36 2.18
C GLU A 58 -1.83 1.92 2.90
N LYS A 59 -1.89 2.08 4.21
CA LYS A 59 -3.07 1.72 4.99
C LYS A 59 -4.29 2.56 4.61
N LEU A 60 -4.09 3.84 4.38
CA LEU A 60 -5.15 4.73 3.94
C LEU A 60 -5.72 4.29 2.59
N LEU A 61 -4.88 3.90 1.64
CA LEU A 61 -5.30 3.41 0.33
C LEU A 61 -6.13 2.13 0.45
N ILE A 62 -5.70 1.18 1.28
CA ILE A 62 -6.44 -0.07 1.55
C ILE A 62 -7.82 0.23 2.18
N MET A 63 -7.88 1.21 3.07
CA MET A 63 -9.14 1.60 3.73
C MET A 63 -10.08 2.32 2.76
N LEU A 64 -9.57 3.26 1.97
CA LEU A 64 -10.39 4.02 1.01
C LEU A 64 -10.99 3.15 -0.10
N THR A 65 -10.28 2.10 -0.48
CA THR A 65 -10.78 1.13 -1.48
C THR A 65 -11.72 0.07 -0.89
N GLY A 66 -12.00 0.12 0.41
CA GLY A 66 -12.82 -0.86 1.10
C GLY A 66 -12.21 -2.27 1.11
N SER A 67 -10.91 -2.37 0.90
CA SER A 67 -10.20 -3.65 0.85
C SER A 67 -9.74 -4.13 2.22
N PHE A 68 -9.82 -3.30 3.25
CA PHE A 68 -9.37 -3.67 4.59
C PHE A 68 -10.21 -4.82 5.17
N GLY A 69 -9.56 -5.87 5.65
CA GLY A 69 -10.21 -7.02 6.29
C GLY A 69 -10.97 -7.96 5.36
N ARG A 70 -10.93 -7.75 4.05
CA ARG A 70 -11.55 -8.65 3.08
C ARG A 70 -10.63 -9.82 2.74
N LYS A 71 -11.21 -10.98 2.52
CA LYS A 71 -10.46 -12.18 2.11
C LYS A 71 -9.75 -11.91 0.77
N GLY A 72 -8.44 -12.22 0.73
CA GLY A 72 -7.61 -12.05 -0.47
C GLY A 72 -7.07 -10.64 -0.71
N THR A 73 -7.32 -9.69 0.19
CA THR A 73 -6.84 -8.30 0.05
C THR A 73 -5.69 -7.93 0.97
N ASN A 74 -5.39 -8.74 1.96
CA ASN A 74 -4.28 -8.52 2.86
C ASN A 74 -3.21 -9.57 2.60
N GLN A 75 -1.99 -9.12 2.35
CA GLN A 75 -0.83 -9.99 2.38
C GLN A 75 -0.22 -9.92 3.78
N LEU A 76 -0.08 -11.07 4.41
CA LEU A 76 0.84 -11.20 5.53
C LEU A 76 2.25 -11.03 4.98
N HIS A 77 3.06 -10.21 5.65
CA HIS A 77 4.47 -10.16 5.32
C HIS A 77 5.01 -11.59 5.34
N SER A 78 5.60 -12.01 4.23
CA SER A 78 6.34 -13.26 4.22
C SER A 78 7.39 -13.14 5.32
N TRP A 79 7.32 -14.02 6.27
CA TRP A 79 8.37 -14.15 7.26
C TRP A 79 9.67 -14.38 6.48
N LEU A 80 10.60 -13.43 6.55
CA LEU A 80 11.99 -13.78 6.35
C LEU A 80 12.20 -14.99 7.24
N GLN A 81 12.64 -16.09 6.65
CA GLN A 81 12.99 -17.30 7.39
C GLN A 81 13.66 -16.89 8.69
N PRO A 82 13.25 -17.43 9.83
CA PRO A 82 13.80 -16.98 11.10
C PRO A 82 15.32 -17.06 11.01
N LEU A 83 15.96 -15.92 11.04
CA LEU A 83 17.42 -15.78 11.05
C LEU A 83 18.05 -16.53 12.25
N TRP A 84 17.24 -17.07 13.14
CA TRP A 84 17.59 -17.61 14.44
C TRP A 84 16.83 -18.92 14.70
N GLY A 85 17.19 -19.98 13.98
CA GLY A 85 16.70 -21.34 14.26
C GLY A 85 15.24 -21.60 13.90
N ASN A 86 14.84 -22.86 14.01
CA ASN A 86 13.47 -23.30 13.82
C ASN A 86 12.60 -22.81 14.97
N SER A 87 12.11 -21.60 14.85
CA SER A 87 10.85 -21.27 15.52
C SER A 87 9.82 -22.22 14.91
N PRO A 88 9.08 -23.02 15.70
CA PRO A 88 7.93 -23.75 15.19
C PRO A 88 6.99 -22.70 14.64
N GLY A 89 7.06 -22.46 13.33
CA GLY A 89 6.22 -21.51 12.65
C GLY A 89 4.80 -21.97 12.85
N GLN A 90 4.08 -21.27 13.68
CA GLN A 90 2.64 -21.32 13.59
C GLN A 90 2.31 -20.72 12.22
N MET A 91 2.32 -21.58 11.21
CA MET A 91 1.58 -21.33 10.01
C MET A 91 0.13 -21.19 10.46
N PHE A 92 -0.33 -19.98 10.58
CA PHE A 92 -1.75 -19.73 10.61
C PHE A 92 -2.26 -20.15 9.25
N ALA A 93 -2.66 -21.41 9.14
CA ALA A 93 -3.51 -21.85 8.05
C ALA A 93 -4.79 -21.05 8.20
N LEU A 94 -4.94 -20.03 7.41
CA LEU A 94 -6.22 -19.36 7.21
C LEU A 94 -7.09 -20.36 6.44
N THR A 95 -7.77 -21.21 7.20
CA THR A 95 -8.90 -21.97 6.68
C THR A 95 -10.07 -21.04 6.39
#